data_95c44a21a9928d2c4e7e1ddd47a64977
#
_entry.id   95c44a21a9928d2c4e7e1ddd47a64977
#
_cell.length_a   1.000
_cell.length_b   1.000
_cell.length_c   1.000
_cell.angle_alpha   90.00
_cell.angle_beta   90.00
_cell.angle_gamma   90.00
#
_symmetry.space_group_name_H-M   'P 1'
#
loop_
_entity.id
_entity.type
_entity.pdbx_description
1 polymer ?
#
loop_
_entity_poly.entity_id
_entity_poly.type
_entity_poly.pdbx_seq_one_letter_code
_entity_poly.pdbx_strand_id
1 'polypeptide(L)'
;MKEFNSIRLVAQSNEEILPDYAPDFPYIASLANMSRYFGCAAPWHWHNAVELFYVQSGGIEYHTPRETCQLYKGSGGIVNQNVLHATRNLDCGEETVLLLHLFDPVILSAGENSRVYRQYVQPFVSADGPELVALDREEDRPLLEKLALSFQLEEAQFGYEFRLCAALSEIWLGLFEKARPILEADPRNRQSDEKLKEIMRYAQDHLTEAMRVEDLALAAHVSKRVCFRLFQENLHVSPVEYIRSLRLQEACRLLATTAEPITQVGYACGLGSASYFGQVFRQRFGCTPAEYRRKMARS
;
A
#
# COMPACT_ATOMS: atom_id res chain seq x y z
N MET A 1 0.45 -20.14 -2.78
CA MET A 1 0.28 -18.77 -2.25
C MET A 1 1.32 -18.53 -1.17
N LYS A 2 2.01 -17.37 -1.19
CA LYS A 2 3.09 -17.04 -0.24
C LYS A 2 2.54 -16.21 0.90
N GLU A 3 3.02 -16.44 2.14
CA GLU A 3 2.64 -15.64 3.31
C GLU A 3 3.62 -14.49 3.49
N PHE A 4 3.10 -13.25 3.57
CA PHE A 4 3.87 -12.06 3.89
C PHE A 4 3.43 -11.49 5.24
N ASN A 5 4.41 -11.15 6.07
CA ASN A 5 4.21 -10.55 7.39
C ASN A 5 4.81 -9.14 7.49
N SER A 6 5.29 -8.61 6.38
CA SER A 6 5.82 -7.25 6.23
C SER A 6 5.97 -6.90 4.75
N ILE A 7 5.91 -5.63 4.42
CA ILE A 7 6.30 -5.13 3.11
C ILE A 7 7.77 -4.68 3.13
N ARG A 8 8.44 -4.77 1.98
CA ARG A 8 9.81 -4.27 1.80
C ARG A 8 9.77 -3.09 0.86
N LEU A 9 10.25 -1.96 1.33
CA LEU A 9 10.31 -0.74 0.53
C LEU A 9 11.70 -0.59 -0.10
N VAL A 10 11.74 -0.05 -1.31
CA VAL A 10 12.97 0.43 -1.94
C VAL A 10 13.59 1.49 -1.02
N ALA A 11 14.90 1.43 -0.81
CA ALA A 11 15.59 2.46 -0.03
C ALA A 11 15.29 3.85 -0.62
N GLN A 12 14.89 4.78 0.24
CA GLN A 12 14.55 6.15 -0.15
C GLN A 12 13.30 6.28 -1.06
N SER A 13 12.40 5.29 -1.04
CA SER A 13 11.14 5.32 -1.78
C SER A 13 10.03 4.60 -0.98
N ASN A 14 8.78 5.03 -1.16
CA ASN A 14 7.60 4.25 -0.71
C ASN A 14 7.24 3.13 -1.70
N GLU A 15 8.07 2.88 -2.70
CA GLU A 15 7.87 1.80 -3.63
C GLU A 15 8.10 0.45 -2.95
N GLU A 16 7.13 -0.43 -3.03
CA GLU A 16 7.27 -1.78 -2.53
C GLU A 16 8.07 -2.65 -3.50
N ILE A 17 9.04 -3.38 -2.95
CA ILE A 17 9.73 -4.45 -3.69
C ILE A 17 8.83 -5.68 -3.66
N LEU A 18 8.19 -5.97 -4.79
CA LEU A 18 7.39 -7.18 -4.95
C LEU A 18 8.31 -8.41 -5.11
N PRO A 19 8.37 -9.33 -4.13
CA PRO A 19 9.24 -10.49 -4.23
C PRO A 19 8.71 -11.46 -5.28
N ASP A 20 9.63 -12.04 -6.07
CA ASP A 20 9.31 -13.06 -7.09
C ASP A 20 8.35 -12.60 -8.21
N TYR A 21 8.28 -11.31 -8.46
CA TYR A 21 7.51 -10.74 -9.56
C TYR A 21 8.29 -10.96 -10.88
N ALA A 22 7.97 -12.04 -11.57
CA ALA A 22 8.70 -12.47 -12.75
C ALA A 22 8.28 -11.68 -14.01
N PRO A 23 9.25 -11.19 -14.82
CA PRO A 23 8.90 -10.40 -16.00
C PRO A 23 8.13 -11.15 -17.10
N ASP A 24 8.27 -12.47 -17.18
CA ASP A 24 7.61 -13.33 -18.16
C ASP A 24 6.17 -13.70 -17.75
N PHE A 25 5.87 -13.66 -16.45
CA PHE A 25 4.51 -13.76 -15.90
C PHE A 25 4.41 -12.89 -14.66
N PRO A 26 4.14 -11.57 -14.82
CA PRO A 26 4.16 -10.59 -13.74
C PRO A 26 2.94 -10.73 -12.84
N TYR A 27 2.99 -11.73 -11.94
CA TYR A 27 1.92 -12.10 -11.03
C TYR A 27 2.44 -12.69 -9.73
N ILE A 28 1.80 -12.36 -8.62
CA ILE A 28 2.02 -12.95 -7.30
C ILE A 28 0.67 -13.23 -6.64
N ALA A 29 0.49 -14.45 -6.10
CA ALA A 29 -0.57 -14.74 -5.13
C ALA A 29 0.02 -14.73 -3.72
N SER A 30 -0.50 -13.88 -2.83
CA SER A 30 -0.02 -13.77 -1.47
C SER A 30 -1.14 -13.79 -0.42
N LEU A 31 -0.76 -14.17 0.78
CA LEU A 31 -1.56 -14.07 1.99
C LEU A 31 -0.85 -13.10 2.92
N ALA A 32 -1.54 -12.01 3.30
CA ALA A 32 -1.05 -11.04 4.27
C ALA A 32 -1.80 -11.22 5.60
N ASN A 33 -1.12 -11.73 6.62
CA ASN A 33 -1.65 -11.75 7.98
C ASN A 33 -1.34 -10.42 8.66
N MET A 34 -2.28 -9.49 8.57
CA MET A 34 -2.14 -8.12 9.06
C MET A 34 -1.88 -8.04 10.57
N SER A 35 -2.31 -9.04 11.33
CA SER A 35 -2.07 -9.09 12.78
C SER A 35 -0.59 -9.33 13.12
N ARG A 36 0.19 -9.85 12.16
CA ARG A 36 1.64 -10.06 12.28
C ARG A 36 2.47 -8.89 11.77
N TYR A 37 1.82 -7.98 11.02
CA TYR A 37 2.49 -6.74 10.59
C TYR A 37 2.79 -5.86 11.79
N PHE A 38 3.88 -5.13 11.70
CA PHE A 38 4.26 -4.18 12.73
C PHE A 38 3.19 -3.10 12.92
N GLY A 39 2.69 -2.96 14.16
CA GLY A 39 1.58 -2.04 14.47
C GLY A 39 0.26 -2.41 13.79
N CYS A 40 0.10 -3.68 13.38
CA CYS A 40 -1.07 -4.20 12.67
C CYS A 40 -1.40 -3.39 11.40
N ALA A 41 -0.38 -2.91 10.69
CA ALA A 41 -0.55 -2.02 9.55
C ALA A 41 0.54 -2.22 8.48
N ALA A 42 0.14 -2.15 7.22
CA ALA A 42 1.04 -1.87 6.10
C ALA A 42 1.17 -0.34 5.98
N PRO A 43 2.39 0.22 6.02
CA PRO A 43 2.59 1.67 5.91
C PRO A 43 2.21 2.18 4.51
N TRP A 44 2.19 3.49 4.33
CA TRP A 44 2.02 4.12 3.02
C TRP A 44 3.09 3.62 2.04
N HIS A 45 2.64 2.96 0.96
CA HIS A 45 3.48 2.42 -0.10
C HIS A 45 2.75 2.44 -1.44
N TRP A 46 3.48 2.18 -2.51
CA TRP A 46 2.94 1.98 -3.84
C TRP A 46 3.77 0.95 -4.60
N HIS A 47 3.21 0.33 -5.61
CA HIS A 47 3.87 -0.60 -6.52
C HIS A 47 3.28 -0.49 -7.92
N ASN A 48 3.99 -1.02 -8.91
CA ASN A 48 3.59 -0.98 -10.32
C ASN A 48 2.59 -2.08 -10.72
N ALA A 49 2.21 -2.94 -9.81
CA ALA A 49 1.14 -3.93 -10.00
C ALA A 49 -0.21 -3.35 -9.57
N VAL A 50 -1.31 -3.88 -10.09
CA VAL A 50 -2.61 -3.75 -9.43
C VAL A 50 -2.66 -4.71 -8.25
N GLU A 51 -3.32 -4.31 -7.16
CA GLU A 51 -3.57 -5.16 -6.00
C GLU A 51 -5.06 -5.48 -5.90
N LEU A 52 -5.41 -6.71 -6.26
CA LEU A 52 -6.76 -7.24 -6.11
C LEU A 52 -6.81 -8.04 -4.81
N PHE A 53 -7.63 -7.63 -3.85
CA PHE A 53 -7.63 -8.17 -2.51
C PHE A 53 -9.00 -8.69 -2.04
N TYR A 54 -8.97 -9.69 -1.16
CA TYR A 54 -10.14 -10.27 -0.49
C TYR A 54 -9.88 -10.37 1.01
N VAL A 55 -10.81 -9.90 1.84
CA VAL A 55 -10.74 -9.98 3.30
C VAL A 55 -11.25 -11.35 3.75
N GLN A 56 -10.33 -12.27 4.05
CA GLN A 56 -10.66 -13.63 4.46
C GLN A 56 -11.15 -13.70 5.92
N SER A 57 -10.56 -12.88 6.80
CA SER A 57 -10.95 -12.77 8.21
C SER A 57 -10.67 -11.37 8.75
N GLY A 58 -11.35 -11.00 9.84
CA GLY A 58 -11.20 -9.72 10.51
C GLY A 58 -11.77 -8.55 9.74
N GLY A 59 -11.18 -7.38 9.95
CA GLY A 59 -11.56 -6.14 9.29
C GLY A 59 -10.36 -5.20 9.11
N ILE A 60 -10.39 -4.44 8.04
CA ILE A 60 -9.33 -3.48 7.68
C ILE A 60 -9.91 -2.10 7.40
N GLU A 61 -9.08 -1.11 7.62
CA GLU A 61 -9.25 0.23 7.07
C GLU A 61 -8.21 0.42 5.96
N TYR A 62 -8.69 0.64 4.75
CA TYR A 62 -7.88 0.85 3.56
C TYR A 62 -7.84 2.34 3.21
N HIS A 63 -6.65 2.89 3.01
CA HIS A 63 -6.43 4.30 2.74
C HIS A 63 -5.79 4.50 1.38
N THR A 64 -6.35 5.40 0.58
CA THR A 64 -5.69 6.03 -0.57
C THR A 64 -5.66 7.54 -0.38
N PRO A 65 -4.97 8.32 -1.23
CA PRO A 65 -5.00 9.78 -1.13
C PRO A 65 -6.39 10.40 -1.23
N ARG A 66 -7.33 9.76 -1.93
CA ARG A 66 -8.67 10.31 -2.17
C ARG A 66 -9.74 9.77 -1.26
N GLU A 67 -9.55 8.59 -0.70
CA GLU A 67 -10.58 7.92 0.07
C GLU A 67 -10.04 7.01 1.17
N THR A 68 -10.89 6.78 2.15
CA THR A 68 -10.67 5.78 3.19
C THR A 68 -11.93 4.93 3.29
N CYS A 69 -11.78 3.62 3.27
CA CYS A 69 -12.90 2.71 3.44
C CYS A 69 -12.62 1.65 4.50
N GLN A 70 -13.66 1.21 5.19
CA GLN A 70 -13.62 0.09 6.11
C GLN A 70 -14.21 -1.14 5.43
N LEU A 71 -13.47 -2.23 5.47
CA LEU A 71 -13.78 -3.48 4.80
C LEU A 71 -13.69 -4.62 5.80
N TYR A 72 -14.68 -5.48 5.78
CA TYR A 72 -14.81 -6.59 6.73
C TYR A 72 -14.75 -7.92 6.01
N LYS A 73 -14.62 -9.01 6.77
CA LYS A 73 -14.63 -10.38 6.24
C LYS A 73 -15.72 -10.56 5.17
N GLY A 74 -15.30 -11.10 4.02
CA GLY A 74 -16.16 -11.35 2.87
C GLY A 74 -16.26 -10.19 1.87
N SER A 75 -15.67 -9.03 2.17
CA SER A 75 -15.49 -7.92 1.23
C SER A 75 -14.15 -8.00 0.51
N GLY A 76 -13.90 -7.09 -0.42
CA GLY A 76 -12.64 -7.03 -1.16
C GLY A 76 -12.55 -5.77 -2.00
N GLY A 77 -11.68 -5.77 -2.98
CA GLY A 77 -11.52 -4.65 -3.89
C GLY A 77 -10.26 -4.73 -4.71
N ILE A 78 -10.00 -3.68 -5.47
CA ILE A 78 -8.78 -3.50 -6.24
C ILE A 78 -8.21 -2.12 -6.00
N VAL A 79 -6.90 -2.05 -5.73
CA VAL A 79 -6.11 -0.83 -5.78
C VAL A 79 -5.34 -0.79 -7.08
N ASN A 80 -5.36 0.36 -7.73
CA ASN A 80 -4.71 0.54 -9.01
C ASN A 80 -3.19 0.59 -8.88
N GLN A 81 -2.51 0.31 -9.99
CA GLN A 81 -1.06 0.45 -10.07
C GLN A 81 -0.59 1.88 -9.78
N ASN A 82 0.57 2.01 -9.15
CA ASN A 82 1.20 3.30 -8.81
C ASN A 82 0.34 4.19 -7.88
N VAL A 83 -0.71 3.67 -7.28
CA VAL A 83 -1.50 4.36 -6.26
C VAL A 83 -0.82 4.20 -4.91
N LEU A 84 -0.63 5.34 -4.24
CA LEU A 84 -0.16 5.36 -2.87
C LEU A 84 -1.27 4.87 -1.94
N HIS A 85 -0.99 3.86 -1.12
CA HIS A 85 -1.99 3.29 -0.23
C HIS A 85 -1.40 2.78 1.07
N ALA A 86 -2.25 2.60 2.06
CA ALA A 86 -1.92 2.03 3.35
C ALA A 86 -3.09 1.21 3.88
N THR A 87 -2.80 0.17 4.66
CA THR A 87 -3.81 -0.71 5.24
C THR A 87 -3.54 -0.92 6.72
N ARG A 88 -4.57 -0.90 7.55
CA ARG A 88 -4.44 -1.24 8.97
C ARG A 88 -5.61 -2.10 9.44
N ASN A 89 -5.38 -2.91 10.46
CA ASN A 89 -6.47 -3.60 11.14
C ASN A 89 -7.39 -2.61 11.84
N LEU A 90 -8.68 -2.91 11.81
CA LEU A 90 -9.67 -2.21 12.65
C LEU A 90 -9.52 -2.61 14.12
N ASP A 91 -9.18 -3.87 14.39
CA ASP A 91 -8.89 -4.39 15.74
C ASP A 91 -7.62 -5.24 15.71
N CYS A 92 -6.56 -4.78 16.39
CA CYS A 92 -5.29 -5.52 16.51
C CYS A 92 -5.39 -6.78 17.39
N GLY A 93 -6.48 -6.98 18.10
CA GLY A 93 -6.77 -8.19 18.89
C GLY A 93 -7.39 -9.32 18.06
N GLU A 94 -7.90 -9.01 16.87
CA GLU A 94 -8.52 -9.98 15.96
C GLU A 94 -7.56 -10.39 14.85
N GLU A 95 -7.54 -11.68 14.50
CA GLU A 95 -6.73 -12.17 13.39
C GLU A 95 -7.34 -11.71 12.05
N THR A 96 -6.61 -10.83 11.37
CA THR A 96 -7.02 -10.26 10.09
C THR A 96 -6.12 -10.76 8.97
N VAL A 97 -6.75 -11.43 8.00
CA VAL A 97 -6.06 -12.06 6.86
C VAL A 97 -6.62 -11.52 5.55
N LEU A 98 -5.73 -11.06 4.68
CA LEU A 98 -6.00 -10.68 3.31
C LEU A 98 -5.42 -11.71 2.35
N LEU A 99 -6.18 -12.04 1.32
CA LEU A 99 -5.71 -12.75 0.15
C LEU A 99 -5.50 -11.72 -0.97
N LEU A 100 -4.35 -11.77 -1.65
CA LEU A 100 -3.93 -10.76 -2.60
C LEU A 100 -3.51 -11.40 -3.92
N HIS A 101 -3.99 -10.86 -5.04
CA HIS A 101 -3.41 -11.00 -6.37
C HIS A 101 -2.73 -9.69 -6.73
N LEU A 102 -1.41 -9.72 -6.88
CA LEU A 102 -0.60 -8.62 -7.34
C LEU A 102 -0.15 -8.93 -8.76
N PHE A 103 -0.54 -8.13 -9.75
CA PHE A 103 -0.21 -8.44 -11.13
C PHE A 103 -0.15 -7.19 -12.03
N ASP A 104 0.62 -7.31 -13.12
CA ASP A 104 0.52 -6.36 -14.21
C ASP A 104 -0.69 -6.70 -15.08
N PRO A 105 -1.66 -5.78 -15.24
CA PRO A 105 -2.87 -6.08 -16.03
C PRO A 105 -2.61 -6.38 -17.51
N VAL A 106 -1.38 -6.22 -18.00
CA VAL A 106 -0.98 -6.65 -19.34
C VAL A 106 -1.21 -8.15 -19.57
N ILE A 107 -1.17 -8.98 -18.48
CA ILE A 107 -1.44 -10.43 -18.57
C ILE A 107 -2.87 -10.77 -18.98
N LEU A 108 -3.81 -9.83 -18.84
CA LEU A 108 -5.20 -9.97 -19.26
C LEU A 108 -5.40 -9.74 -20.76
N SER A 109 -4.31 -9.42 -21.47
CA SER A 109 -4.36 -9.01 -22.87
C SER A 109 -3.19 -9.59 -23.66
N ALA A 110 -3.23 -9.45 -24.97
CA ALA A 110 -2.11 -9.81 -25.84
C ALA A 110 -1.06 -8.67 -25.95
N GLY A 111 -0.83 -7.95 -24.85
CA GLY A 111 0.10 -6.82 -24.76
C GLY A 111 -0.59 -5.46 -24.93
N GLU A 112 0.15 -4.38 -24.61
CA GLU A 112 -0.35 -3.01 -24.58
C GLU A 112 -0.92 -2.49 -25.90
N ASN A 113 -0.43 -3.01 -27.03
CA ASN A 113 -0.91 -2.66 -28.36
C ASN A 113 -2.17 -3.42 -28.79
N SER A 114 -2.68 -4.35 -27.97
CA SER A 114 -3.88 -5.11 -28.28
C SER A 114 -5.15 -4.27 -28.14
N ARG A 115 -6.20 -4.69 -28.85
CA ARG A 115 -7.53 -4.05 -28.72
C ARG A 115 -8.07 -4.21 -27.31
N VAL A 116 -7.84 -5.36 -26.67
CA VAL A 116 -8.29 -5.65 -25.30
C VAL A 116 -7.64 -4.68 -24.31
N TYR A 117 -6.33 -4.50 -24.40
CA TYR A 117 -5.63 -3.57 -23.51
C TYR A 117 -6.17 -2.14 -23.64
N ARG A 118 -6.20 -1.61 -24.85
CA ARG A 118 -6.65 -0.23 -25.09
C ARG A 118 -8.10 0.03 -24.70
N GLN A 119 -8.95 -0.96 -24.79
CA GLN A 119 -10.39 -0.79 -24.55
C GLN A 119 -10.80 -1.06 -23.11
N TYR A 120 -10.15 -2.00 -22.42
CA TYR A 120 -10.58 -2.51 -21.11
C TYR A 120 -9.52 -2.44 -20.01
N VAL A 121 -8.24 -2.28 -20.35
CA VAL A 121 -7.17 -2.17 -19.36
C VAL A 121 -6.71 -0.73 -19.22
N GLN A 122 -6.25 -0.13 -20.31
CA GLN A 122 -5.68 1.22 -20.30
C GLN A 122 -6.57 2.28 -19.63
N PRO A 123 -7.89 2.35 -19.86
CA PRO A 123 -8.73 3.34 -19.18
C PRO A 123 -8.76 3.18 -17.67
N PHE A 124 -8.72 1.92 -17.17
CA PHE A 124 -8.72 1.63 -15.75
C PHE A 124 -7.38 1.99 -15.09
N VAL A 125 -6.25 1.59 -15.70
CA VAL A 125 -4.91 1.79 -15.13
C VAL A 125 -4.28 3.15 -15.43
N SER A 126 -4.94 3.99 -16.24
CA SER A 126 -4.47 5.33 -16.53
C SER A 126 -4.47 6.20 -15.27
N ALA A 127 -3.76 7.31 -15.32
CA ALA A 127 -3.73 8.31 -14.23
C ALA A 127 -5.13 8.84 -13.87
N ASP A 128 -6.12 8.64 -14.75
CA ASP A 128 -7.52 9.04 -14.61
C ASP A 128 -8.42 7.93 -14.07
N GLY A 129 -7.87 6.73 -13.98
CA GLY A 129 -8.57 5.58 -13.44
C GLY A 129 -8.87 5.71 -11.94
N PRO A 130 -9.68 4.79 -11.41
CA PRO A 130 -9.96 4.75 -9.98
C PRO A 130 -8.69 4.44 -9.19
N GLU A 131 -8.52 5.05 -8.02
CA GLU A 131 -7.45 4.64 -7.11
C GLU A 131 -7.79 3.32 -6.42
N LEU A 132 -9.01 3.22 -5.95
CA LEU A 132 -9.56 2.07 -5.26
C LEU A 132 -10.98 1.80 -5.79
N VAL A 133 -11.31 0.54 -6.02
CA VAL A 133 -12.70 0.09 -6.22
C VAL A 133 -13.00 -0.92 -5.13
N ALA A 134 -13.72 -0.48 -4.12
CA ALA A 134 -14.17 -1.35 -3.03
C ALA A 134 -15.37 -2.19 -3.47
N LEU A 135 -15.39 -3.47 -3.05
CA LEU A 135 -16.47 -4.41 -3.28
C LEU A 135 -17.21 -4.66 -1.96
N ASP A 136 -18.50 -4.30 -1.96
CA ASP A 136 -19.38 -4.54 -0.82
C ASP A 136 -19.82 -6.01 -0.76
N ARG A 137 -19.86 -6.55 0.44
CA ARG A 137 -20.18 -7.96 0.69
C ARG A 137 -21.55 -8.40 0.18
N GLU A 138 -22.53 -7.52 0.17
CA GLU A 138 -23.91 -7.84 -0.23
C GLU A 138 -24.19 -7.46 -1.69
N GLU A 139 -23.80 -6.25 -2.08
CA GLU A 139 -24.03 -5.72 -3.43
C GLU A 139 -23.19 -6.43 -4.49
N ASP A 140 -21.91 -6.70 -4.18
CA ASP A 140 -20.92 -7.28 -5.13
C ASP A 140 -20.70 -8.78 -4.91
N ARG A 141 -21.58 -9.45 -4.20
CA ARG A 141 -21.44 -10.86 -3.82
C ARG A 141 -21.03 -11.79 -4.97
N PRO A 142 -21.64 -11.74 -6.17
CA PRO A 142 -21.24 -12.63 -7.27
C PRO A 142 -19.78 -12.41 -7.72
N LEU A 143 -19.28 -11.17 -7.66
CA LEU A 143 -17.90 -10.83 -8.02
C LEU A 143 -16.94 -11.27 -6.91
N LEU A 144 -17.31 -11.10 -5.66
CA LEU A 144 -16.54 -11.55 -4.49
C LEU A 144 -16.43 -13.08 -4.41
N GLU A 145 -17.48 -13.82 -4.80
CA GLU A 145 -17.43 -15.28 -4.90
C GLU A 145 -16.42 -15.73 -5.96
N LYS A 146 -16.40 -15.10 -7.15
CA LYS A 146 -15.39 -15.36 -8.18
C LYS A 146 -13.98 -15.05 -7.68
N LEU A 147 -13.82 -13.92 -6.99
CA LEU A 147 -12.53 -13.51 -6.40
C LEU A 147 -12.06 -14.53 -5.36
N ALA A 148 -12.92 -14.95 -4.43
CA ALA A 148 -12.56 -15.96 -3.43
C ALA A 148 -12.19 -17.31 -4.07
N LEU A 149 -12.90 -17.72 -5.13
CA LEU A 149 -12.59 -18.97 -5.87
C LEU A 149 -11.27 -18.89 -6.63
N SER A 150 -10.87 -17.73 -7.14
CA SER A 150 -9.60 -17.57 -7.88
C SER A 150 -8.38 -17.89 -7.02
N PHE A 151 -8.45 -17.69 -5.71
CA PHE A 151 -7.38 -18.05 -4.76
C PHE A 151 -7.25 -19.57 -4.49
N GLN A 152 -8.20 -20.38 -4.96
CA GLN A 152 -8.16 -21.84 -4.83
C GLN A 152 -7.44 -22.51 -6.00
N LEU A 153 -7.03 -21.76 -7.03
CA LEU A 153 -6.26 -22.27 -8.13
C LEU A 153 -4.85 -22.70 -7.66
N GLU A 154 -4.46 -23.90 -8.01
CA GLU A 154 -3.19 -24.48 -7.61
C GLU A 154 -2.15 -24.33 -8.73
N GLU A 155 -1.02 -23.70 -8.43
CA GLU A 155 0.08 -23.45 -9.37
C GLU A 155 0.63 -24.75 -10.02
N ALA A 156 0.54 -25.89 -9.31
CA ALA A 156 0.99 -27.18 -9.82
C ALA A 156 0.03 -27.81 -10.85
N GLN A 157 -1.17 -27.26 -11.04
CA GLN A 157 -2.12 -27.82 -11.99
C GLN A 157 -1.78 -27.42 -13.44
N PHE A 158 -1.92 -28.37 -14.35
CA PHE A 158 -1.76 -28.10 -15.79
C PHE A 158 -2.71 -26.99 -16.24
N GLY A 159 -2.15 -25.99 -16.94
CA GLY A 159 -2.88 -24.84 -17.45
C GLY A 159 -3.25 -23.80 -16.40
N TYR A 160 -2.53 -23.76 -15.28
CA TYR A 160 -2.73 -22.81 -14.18
C TYR A 160 -2.79 -21.36 -14.68
N GLU A 161 -1.82 -20.92 -15.47
CA GLU A 161 -1.74 -19.54 -15.97
C GLU A 161 -2.96 -19.18 -16.83
N PHE A 162 -3.42 -20.09 -17.67
CA PHE A 162 -4.64 -19.89 -18.47
C PHE A 162 -5.90 -19.78 -17.62
N ARG A 163 -6.05 -20.65 -16.63
CA ARG A 163 -7.19 -20.62 -15.69
C ARG A 163 -7.18 -19.37 -14.86
N LEU A 164 -6.01 -18.97 -14.40
CA LEU A 164 -5.82 -17.75 -13.63
C LEU A 164 -6.15 -16.51 -14.47
N CYS A 165 -5.58 -16.37 -15.67
CA CYS A 165 -5.89 -15.26 -16.57
C CYS A 165 -7.39 -15.20 -16.92
N ALA A 166 -8.05 -16.34 -17.12
CA ALA A 166 -9.49 -16.39 -17.37
C ALA A 166 -10.28 -15.89 -16.15
N ALA A 167 -9.96 -16.37 -14.94
CA ALA A 167 -10.61 -15.92 -13.71
C ALA A 167 -10.40 -14.44 -13.46
N LEU A 168 -9.15 -13.96 -13.57
CA LEU A 168 -8.82 -12.54 -13.37
C LEU A 168 -9.49 -11.65 -14.45
N SER A 169 -9.62 -12.12 -15.70
CA SER A 169 -10.32 -11.38 -16.75
C SER A 169 -11.82 -11.21 -16.46
N GLU A 170 -12.48 -12.24 -15.95
CA GLU A 170 -13.88 -12.13 -15.55
C GLU A 170 -14.09 -11.17 -14.36
N ILE A 171 -13.19 -11.24 -13.37
CA ILE A 171 -13.21 -10.33 -12.23
C ILE A 171 -12.94 -8.89 -12.69
N TRP A 172 -11.96 -8.71 -13.59
CA TRP A 172 -11.62 -7.42 -14.16
C TRP A 172 -12.79 -6.74 -14.86
N LEU A 173 -13.54 -7.49 -15.66
CA LEU A 173 -14.74 -6.95 -16.34
C LEU A 173 -15.80 -6.46 -15.33
N GLY A 174 -16.04 -7.20 -14.26
CA GLY A 174 -16.96 -6.77 -13.21
C GLY A 174 -16.48 -5.50 -12.48
N LEU A 175 -15.17 -5.42 -12.18
CA LEU A 175 -14.55 -4.23 -11.61
C LEU A 175 -14.60 -3.03 -12.57
N PHE A 176 -14.37 -3.26 -13.86
CA PHE A 176 -14.46 -2.21 -14.88
C PHE A 176 -15.89 -1.66 -15.00
N GLU A 177 -16.89 -2.52 -14.97
CA GLU A 177 -18.31 -2.10 -14.97
C GLU A 177 -18.66 -1.28 -13.73
N LYS A 178 -18.19 -1.70 -12.55
CA LYS A 178 -18.40 -0.96 -11.30
C LYS A 178 -17.67 0.39 -11.30
N ALA A 179 -16.49 0.45 -11.89
CA ALA A 179 -15.69 1.68 -12.01
C ALA A 179 -16.18 2.65 -13.11
N ARG A 180 -17.08 2.22 -14.00
CA ARG A 180 -17.56 3.03 -15.14
C ARG A 180 -17.97 4.46 -14.76
N PRO A 181 -18.73 4.71 -13.68
CA PRO A 181 -19.08 6.08 -13.28
C PRO A 181 -17.86 6.95 -12.96
N ILE A 182 -16.79 6.35 -12.41
CA ILE A 182 -15.53 7.05 -12.09
C ILE A 182 -14.76 7.33 -13.39
N LEU A 183 -14.72 6.37 -14.31
CA LEU A 183 -14.01 6.48 -15.59
C LEU A 183 -14.66 7.52 -16.53
N GLU A 184 -15.97 7.75 -16.41
CA GLU A 184 -16.72 8.73 -17.18
C GLU A 184 -16.75 10.13 -16.53
N ALA A 185 -16.28 10.25 -15.27
CA ALA A 185 -16.23 11.54 -14.56
C ALA A 185 -15.03 12.41 -14.97
N ASP A 186 -15.14 13.74 -14.76
CA ASP A 186 -14.20 14.78 -15.26
C ASP A 186 -12.83 14.78 -14.54
N PRO A 187 -11.72 14.89 -15.26
CA PRO A 187 -10.35 14.66 -14.80
C PRO A 187 -9.65 15.79 -13.99
N ARG A 188 -10.31 16.57 -13.16
CA ARG A 188 -9.76 17.83 -12.59
C ARG A 188 -8.77 17.75 -11.41
N ASN A 189 -8.41 16.58 -10.89
CA ASN A 189 -7.65 16.49 -9.62
C ASN A 189 -6.20 15.95 -9.71
N ARG A 190 -5.65 15.75 -10.90
CA ARG A 190 -4.38 15.03 -11.15
C ARG A 190 -3.10 15.71 -10.72
N GLN A 191 -3.05 17.03 -10.84
CA GLN A 191 -1.82 17.80 -10.57
C GLN A 191 -1.44 17.79 -9.07
N SER A 192 -2.40 17.53 -8.19
CA SER A 192 -2.18 17.45 -6.75
C SER A 192 -1.43 16.18 -6.34
N ASP A 193 -1.74 15.04 -6.99
CA ASP A 193 -1.17 13.75 -6.64
C ASP A 193 0.31 13.63 -7.04
N GLU A 194 0.68 14.15 -8.22
CA GLU A 194 2.08 14.21 -8.63
C GLU A 194 2.91 15.06 -7.69
N LYS A 195 2.38 16.22 -7.27
CA LYS A 195 3.05 17.09 -6.31
C LYS A 195 3.20 16.44 -4.93
N LEU A 196 2.20 15.71 -4.49
CA LEU A 196 2.30 14.94 -3.23
C LEU A 196 3.38 13.87 -3.33
N LYS A 197 3.44 13.11 -4.44
CA LYS A 197 4.50 12.11 -4.69
C LYS A 197 5.90 12.74 -4.72
N GLU A 198 6.07 13.91 -5.34
CA GLU A 198 7.34 14.65 -5.31
C GLU A 198 7.75 15.03 -3.89
N ILE A 199 6.80 15.55 -3.09
CA ILE A 199 7.06 15.90 -1.68
C ILE A 199 7.44 14.67 -0.87
N MET A 200 6.73 13.56 -1.06
CA MET A 200 6.97 12.32 -0.32
C MET A 200 8.33 11.73 -0.67
N ARG A 201 8.70 11.71 -1.95
CA ARG A 201 10.03 11.29 -2.40
C ARG A 201 11.12 12.14 -1.76
N TYR A 202 10.98 13.47 -1.82
CA TYR A 202 11.94 14.36 -1.16
C TYR A 202 12.07 14.09 0.34
N ALA A 203 10.94 13.87 1.04
CA ALA A 203 10.95 13.55 2.47
C ALA A 203 11.71 12.25 2.78
N GLN A 204 11.66 11.26 1.90
CA GLN A 204 12.40 10.01 2.04
C GLN A 204 13.89 10.16 1.74
N ASP A 205 14.22 10.86 0.65
CA ASP A 205 15.62 11.09 0.24
C ASP A 205 16.42 11.85 1.31
N HIS A 206 15.74 12.70 2.10
CA HIS A 206 16.35 13.54 3.14
C HIS A 206 15.94 13.14 4.57
N LEU A 207 15.52 11.90 4.78
CA LEU A 207 14.88 11.43 6.02
C LEU A 207 15.72 11.69 7.29
N THR A 208 17.04 11.54 7.16
CA THR A 208 18.01 11.68 8.27
C THR A 208 18.42 13.14 8.53
N GLU A 209 18.10 14.04 7.61
CA GLU A 209 18.50 15.45 7.66
C GLU A 209 17.50 16.29 8.48
N ALA A 210 17.94 17.49 8.89
CA ALA A 210 17.06 18.47 9.48
C ALA A 210 16.13 19.05 8.39
N MET A 211 14.91 18.56 8.31
CA MET A 211 13.93 18.88 7.27
C MET A 211 12.83 19.78 7.82
N ARG A 212 12.55 20.85 7.12
CA ARG A 212 11.42 21.76 7.39
C ARG A 212 10.32 21.57 6.35
N VAL A 213 9.11 21.97 6.68
CA VAL A 213 7.97 21.91 5.74
C VAL A 213 8.21 22.81 4.53
N GLU A 214 8.97 23.88 4.68
CA GLU A 214 9.38 24.76 3.60
C GLU A 214 10.24 24.05 2.55
N ASP A 215 11.12 23.14 2.97
CA ASP A 215 11.97 22.32 2.08
C ASP A 215 11.12 21.36 1.26
N LEU A 216 10.13 20.72 1.88
CA LEU A 216 9.13 19.88 1.21
C LEU A 216 8.32 20.66 0.17
N ALA A 217 7.86 21.84 0.55
CA ALA A 217 7.05 22.68 -0.34
C ALA A 217 7.87 23.15 -1.55
N LEU A 218 9.15 23.49 -1.34
CA LEU A 218 10.07 23.91 -2.38
C LEU A 218 10.34 22.77 -3.37
N ALA A 219 10.53 21.54 -2.89
CA ALA A 219 10.80 20.38 -3.72
C ALA A 219 9.72 20.13 -4.79
N ALA A 220 8.45 20.39 -4.47
CA ALA A 220 7.32 20.25 -5.40
C ALA A 220 6.84 21.59 -6.00
N HIS A 221 7.61 22.67 -5.84
CA HIS A 221 7.26 24.00 -6.34
C HIS A 221 5.88 24.48 -5.87
N VAL A 222 5.54 24.25 -4.60
CA VAL A 222 4.30 24.69 -3.97
C VAL A 222 4.55 25.61 -2.77
N SER A 223 3.52 26.35 -2.34
CA SER A 223 3.62 27.08 -1.08
C SER A 223 3.48 26.14 0.11
N LYS A 224 4.01 26.54 1.29
CA LYS A 224 3.83 25.82 2.55
C LYS A 224 2.36 25.51 2.85
N ARG A 225 1.46 26.47 2.59
CA ARG A 225 0.01 26.27 2.76
C ARG A 225 -0.54 25.17 1.86
N VAL A 226 -0.09 25.12 0.60
CA VAL A 226 -0.48 24.07 -0.35
C VAL A 226 0.08 22.72 0.08
N CYS A 227 1.34 22.68 0.56
CA CYS A 227 1.93 21.45 1.11
C CYS A 227 1.10 20.89 2.28
N PHE A 228 0.75 21.69 3.27
CA PHE A 228 -0.13 21.26 4.38
C PHE A 228 -1.49 20.76 3.86
N ARG A 229 -2.10 21.48 2.91
CA ARG A 229 -3.38 21.10 2.34
C ARG A 229 -3.28 19.75 1.62
N LEU A 230 -2.26 19.53 0.79
CA LEU A 230 -2.04 18.25 0.10
C LEU A 230 -1.96 17.07 1.07
N PHE A 231 -1.18 17.22 2.16
CA PHE A 231 -1.09 16.17 3.17
C PHE A 231 -2.41 15.95 3.91
N GLN A 232 -3.11 17.05 4.28
CA GLN A 232 -4.36 16.94 5.02
C GLN A 232 -5.49 16.35 4.17
N GLU A 233 -5.60 16.74 2.90
CA GLU A 233 -6.65 16.27 2.00
C GLU A 233 -6.42 14.85 1.51
N ASN A 234 -5.15 14.43 1.32
CA ASN A 234 -4.83 13.14 0.72
C ASN A 234 -4.35 12.09 1.72
N LEU A 235 -3.66 12.47 2.78
CA LEU A 235 -3.10 11.53 3.76
C LEU A 235 -3.72 11.66 5.16
N HIS A 236 -4.61 12.64 5.36
CA HIS A 236 -5.26 12.95 6.64
C HIS A 236 -4.29 13.18 7.81
N VAL A 237 -3.03 13.51 7.51
CA VAL A 237 -1.97 13.84 8.46
C VAL A 237 -1.29 15.14 8.09
N SER A 238 -0.55 15.74 9.00
CA SER A 238 0.32 16.87 8.66
C SER A 238 1.64 16.39 8.04
N PRO A 239 2.34 17.24 7.25
CA PRO A 239 3.69 16.93 6.73
C PRO A 239 4.68 16.53 7.84
N VAL A 240 4.58 17.17 9.01
CA VAL A 240 5.44 16.88 10.17
C VAL A 240 5.16 15.49 10.76
N GLU A 241 3.88 15.11 10.86
CA GLU A 241 3.49 13.78 11.31
C GLU A 241 3.90 12.70 10.32
N TYR A 242 3.80 12.98 9.02
CA TYR A 242 4.27 12.09 7.97
C TYR A 242 5.80 11.82 8.09
N ILE A 243 6.63 12.88 8.15
CA ILE A 243 8.07 12.74 8.35
C ILE A 243 8.38 11.94 9.62
N ARG A 244 7.68 12.24 10.71
CA ARG A 244 7.86 11.53 11.98
C ARG A 244 7.52 10.04 11.85
N SER A 245 6.47 9.68 11.11
CA SER A 245 6.09 8.29 10.88
C SER A 245 7.13 7.53 10.07
N LEU A 246 7.67 8.14 9.01
CA LEU A 246 8.77 7.57 8.23
C LEU A 246 10.02 7.32 9.07
N ARG A 247 10.41 8.29 9.90
CA ARG A 247 11.56 8.16 10.81
C ARG A 247 11.38 7.04 11.83
N LEU A 248 10.17 6.88 12.35
CA LEU A 248 9.84 5.79 13.27
C LEU A 248 9.87 4.42 12.58
N GLN A 249 9.42 4.32 11.33
CA GLN A 249 9.52 3.08 10.54
C GLN A 249 10.97 2.68 10.31
N GLU A 250 11.82 3.63 9.90
CA GLU A 250 13.25 3.36 9.73
C GLU A 250 13.91 2.97 11.06
N ALA A 251 13.53 3.61 12.16
CA ALA A 251 14.00 3.22 13.49
C ALA A 251 13.60 1.77 13.82
N CYS A 252 12.39 1.33 13.49
CA CYS A 252 11.95 -0.04 13.68
C CYS A 252 12.81 -1.02 12.87
N ARG A 253 13.10 -0.68 11.60
CA ARG A 253 13.96 -1.49 10.74
C ARG A 253 15.36 -1.64 11.34
N LEU A 254 15.99 -0.54 11.77
CA LEU A 254 17.31 -0.56 12.39
C LEU A 254 17.31 -1.32 13.73
N LEU A 255 16.27 -1.16 14.54
CA LEU A 255 16.15 -1.89 15.80
C LEU A 255 16.05 -3.42 15.58
N ALA A 256 15.39 -3.85 14.50
CA ALA A 256 15.22 -5.27 14.17
C ALA A 256 16.44 -5.88 13.48
N THR A 257 17.20 -5.10 12.68
CA THR A 257 18.25 -5.62 11.80
C THR A 257 19.66 -5.33 12.27
N THR A 258 19.85 -4.46 13.29
CA THR A 258 21.19 -4.05 13.77
C THR A 258 21.31 -4.17 15.29
N ALA A 259 22.57 -4.23 15.75
CA ALA A 259 22.89 -4.18 17.17
C ALA A 259 23.28 -2.76 17.66
N GLU A 260 23.06 -1.73 16.84
CA GLU A 260 23.41 -0.35 17.18
C GLU A 260 22.76 0.12 18.49
N PRO A 261 23.45 0.96 19.30
CA PRO A 261 22.87 1.55 20.48
C PRO A 261 21.55 2.28 20.16
N ILE A 262 20.56 2.16 21.03
CA ILE A 262 19.23 2.81 20.86
C ILE A 262 19.37 4.31 20.59
N THR A 263 20.31 4.97 21.26
CA THR A 263 20.60 6.40 21.06
C THR A 263 21.08 6.69 19.64
N GLN A 264 21.95 5.84 19.09
CA GLN A 264 22.45 6.00 17.72
C GLN A 264 21.36 5.77 16.68
N VAL A 265 20.50 4.78 16.88
CA VAL A 265 19.31 4.57 16.02
C VAL A 265 18.42 5.81 15.99
N GLY A 266 18.16 6.44 17.14
CA GLY A 266 17.38 7.68 17.21
C GLY A 266 18.00 8.82 16.40
N TYR A 267 19.32 9.01 16.50
CA TYR A 267 20.05 10.03 15.73
C TYR A 267 20.07 9.69 14.23
N ALA A 268 20.39 8.44 13.89
CA ALA A 268 20.43 7.98 12.49
C ALA A 268 19.10 8.15 11.76
N CYS A 269 17.97 8.05 12.48
CA CYS A 269 16.64 8.28 11.91
C CYS A 269 16.18 9.75 12.01
N GLY A 270 17.01 10.69 12.43
CA GLY A 270 16.62 12.09 12.57
C GLY A 270 15.59 12.37 13.67
N LEU A 271 15.45 11.45 14.65
CA LEU A 271 14.55 11.58 15.81
C LEU A 271 15.18 12.32 16.99
N GLY A 272 16.43 12.79 16.83
CA GLY A 272 17.12 13.63 17.80
C GLY A 272 17.48 12.89 19.10
N SER A 273 17.20 13.50 20.27
CA SER A 273 17.63 12.94 21.54
C SER A 273 16.96 11.60 21.88
N ALA A 274 17.66 10.76 22.65
CA ALA A 274 17.15 9.47 23.11
C ALA A 274 15.83 9.61 23.91
N SER A 275 15.68 10.72 24.65
CA SER A 275 14.44 11.00 25.41
C SER A 275 13.26 11.25 24.47
N TYR A 276 13.43 12.12 23.48
CA TYR A 276 12.39 12.40 22.49
C TYR A 276 12.07 11.15 21.65
N PHE A 277 13.10 10.45 21.18
CA PHE A 277 12.92 9.20 20.45
C PHE A 277 12.12 8.19 21.29
N GLY A 278 12.51 7.94 22.54
CA GLY A 278 11.80 7.02 23.42
C GLY A 278 10.33 7.41 23.65
N GLN A 279 10.06 8.71 23.81
CA GLN A 279 8.70 9.23 23.99
C GLN A 279 7.81 9.02 22.75
N VAL A 280 8.27 9.45 21.56
CA VAL A 280 7.46 9.34 20.31
C VAL A 280 7.29 7.89 19.89
N PHE A 281 8.31 7.05 20.11
CA PHE A 281 8.26 5.63 19.84
C PHE A 281 7.22 4.93 20.72
N ARG A 282 7.26 5.20 22.04
CA ARG A 282 6.29 4.65 22.99
C ARG A 282 4.86 5.13 22.72
N GLN A 283 4.71 6.40 22.35
CA GLN A 283 3.40 6.96 21.99
C GLN A 283 2.82 6.23 20.76
N ARG A 284 3.66 5.88 19.77
CA ARG A 284 3.23 5.25 18.52
C ARG A 284 3.00 3.75 18.64
N PHE A 285 3.84 3.05 19.44
CA PHE A 285 3.93 1.58 19.44
C PHE A 285 3.60 0.94 20.80
N GLY A 286 3.26 1.71 21.79
CA GLY A 286 2.92 1.21 23.13
C GLY A 286 4.09 0.63 23.93
N CYS A 287 5.29 0.53 23.35
CA CYS A 287 6.49 -0.01 23.99
C CYS A 287 7.71 0.86 23.73
N THR A 288 8.78 0.69 24.52
CA THR A 288 10.04 1.39 24.32
C THR A 288 10.84 0.77 23.17
N PRO A 289 11.78 1.51 22.53
CA PRO A 289 12.67 0.97 21.50
C PRO A 289 13.44 -0.29 21.96
N ALA A 290 13.86 -0.33 23.24
CA ALA A 290 14.57 -1.49 23.80
C ALA A 290 13.68 -2.72 23.97
N GLU A 291 12.43 -2.53 24.38
CA GLU A 291 11.44 -3.60 24.47
C GLU A 291 11.08 -4.13 23.08
N TYR A 292 10.94 -3.24 22.11
CA TYR A 292 10.70 -3.59 20.70
C TYR A 292 11.84 -4.46 20.15
N ARG A 293 13.12 -4.05 20.29
CA ARG A 293 14.29 -4.83 19.88
C ARG A 293 14.30 -6.22 20.48
N ARG A 294 14.00 -6.33 21.78
CA ARG A 294 13.95 -7.65 22.46
C ARG A 294 12.85 -8.56 21.93
N LYS A 295 11.72 -7.99 21.52
CA LYS A 295 10.60 -8.74 20.93
C LYS A 295 11.01 -9.29 19.55
N MET A 296 11.60 -8.45 18.70
CA MET A 296 12.06 -8.84 17.35
C MET A 296 13.20 -9.87 17.37
N ALA A 297 14.08 -9.83 18.36
CA ALA A 297 15.16 -10.82 18.51
C ALA A 297 14.69 -12.20 18.97
N ARG A 298 13.42 -12.36 19.39
CA ARG A 298 12.81 -13.62 19.82
C ARG A 298 11.87 -14.23 18.79
N SER A 299 11.54 -13.48 17.74
CA SER A 299 10.74 -13.91 16.59
C SER A 299 11.62 -14.39 15.47
#